data_33dc1c00453d3b33b5834b70ebdd89e5
#
_entry.id   33dc1c00453d3b33b5834b70ebdd89e5
#
_cell.length_a   1.000
_cell.length_b   1.000
_cell.length_c   1.000
_cell.angle_alpha   90.00
_cell.angle_beta   90.00
_cell.angle_gamma   90.00
#
_symmetry.space_group_name_H-M   'P 1'
#
loop_
_entity.id
_entity.type
_entity.pdbx_description
1 polymer ?
#
loop_
_entity_poly.entity_id
_entity_poly.type
_entity_poly.pdbx_seq_one_letter_code
_entity_poly.pdbx_strand_id
1 'polypeptide(L)'
;MVKVNYFVKENKIERVEILGHSEFADYGQDIVCASISSIVITTVNACLKLDEKSIKHVQNEGVIITVLKHSKEIDTLINNMIDLLTELSKDYKENIKIGGGNCV
;
A
#
# COMPACT_ATOMS: atom_id res chain seq x y z
N MET A 1 11.56 9.53 4.27
CA MET A 1 10.36 8.94 4.91
C MET A 1 9.38 8.45 3.86
N VAL A 2 8.90 7.25 3.99
CA VAL A 2 7.87 6.72 3.12
C VAL A 2 6.51 7.10 3.67
N LYS A 3 5.64 7.61 2.81
CA LYS A 3 4.27 7.97 3.18
C LYS A 3 3.31 7.03 2.48
N VAL A 4 2.45 6.41 3.25
CA VAL A 4 1.38 5.55 2.74
C VAL A 4 0.06 6.26 3.02
N ASN A 5 -0.65 6.61 1.96
CA ASN A 5 -1.96 7.25 2.08
C ASN A 5 -3.01 6.32 1.48
N TYR A 6 -4.08 6.09 2.19
CA TYR A 6 -5.18 5.32 1.65
C TYR A 6 -6.47 6.14 1.70
N PHE A 7 -7.33 5.91 0.72
CA PHE A 7 -8.55 6.69 0.53
C PHE A 7 -9.74 5.76 0.56
N VAL A 8 -10.71 6.09 1.42
CA VAL A 8 -11.88 5.25 1.67
C VAL A 8 -13.10 5.88 1.03
N LYS A 9 -13.91 5.06 0.38
CA LYS A 9 -15.21 5.43 -0.17
C LYS A 9 -16.18 4.32 0.15
N GLU A 10 -17.32 4.67 0.75
CA GLU A 10 -18.36 3.70 1.13
C GLU A 10 -17.80 2.55 1.98
N ASN A 11 -16.95 2.89 2.94
CA ASN A 11 -16.30 1.96 3.87
C ASN A 11 -15.31 0.98 3.21
N LYS A 12 -14.91 1.25 1.96
CA LYS A 12 -13.95 0.40 1.25
C LYS A 12 -12.77 1.25 0.79
N ILE A 13 -11.59 0.67 0.82
CA ILE A 13 -10.41 1.34 0.33
C ILE A 13 -10.44 1.33 -1.20
N GLU A 14 -10.50 2.54 -1.78
CA GLU A 14 -10.52 2.73 -3.23
C GLU A 14 -9.14 2.90 -3.82
N ARG A 15 -8.21 3.47 -3.05
CA ARG A 15 -6.91 3.85 -3.58
C ARG A 15 -5.88 3.86 -2.46
N VAL A 16 -4.68 3.44 -2.82
CA VAL A 16 -3.53 3.48 -1.93
C VAL A 16 -2.37 4.13 -2.67
N GLU A 17 -1.72 5.08 -2.02
CA GLU A 17 -0.53 5.75 -2.56
C GLU A 17 0.63 5.49 -1.64
N ILE A 18 1.74 5.04 -2.19
CA ILE A 18 2.97 4.79 -1.45
C ILE A 18 4.04 5.67 -2.07
N LEU A 19 4.43 6.71 -1.35
CA LEU A 19 5.28 7.77 -1.85
C LEU A 19 6.52 7.91 -1.00
N GLY A 20 7.58 8.48 -1.58
CA GLY A 20 8.79 8.79 -0.84
C GLY A 20 9.72 7.61 -0.67
N HIS A 21 9.68 6.66 -1.59
CA HIS A 21 10.71 5.65 -1.64
C HIS A 21 12.05 6.35 -1.70
N SER A 22 12.78 6.28 -0.61
CA SER A 22 14.08 6.90 -0.57
C SER A 22 15.06 6.10 -1.41
N GLU A 23 15.71 6.79 -2.30
CA GLU A 23 16.80 6.24 -3.08
C GLU A 23 18.07 6.15 -2.25
N PHE A 24 18.10 6.87 -1.14
CA PHE A 24 19.20 6.85 -0.23
C PHE A 24 18.75 6.26 1.05
N ALA A 25 19.14 5.08 1.23
CA ALA A 25 18.69 4.45 2.42
C ALA A 25 19.78 4.52 3.46
N ASP A 26 19.46 5.19 4.53
CA ASP A 26 20.07 4.87 5.80
C ASP A 26 19.76 3.41 6.09
N TYR A 27 20.50 2.79 6.94
CA TYR A 27 20.39 1.36 7.23
C TYR A 27 18.93 0.93 7.53
N GLY A 28 18.22 1.71 8.38
CA GLY A 28 16.81 1.40 8.70
C GLY A 28 15.87 1.62 7.53
N GLN A 29 16.20 2.57 6.66
CA GLN A 29 15.38 2.88 5.50
C GLN A 29 15.40 1.75 4.45
N ASP A 30 16.56 1.07 4.26
CA ASP A 30 16.66 -0.07 3.37
C ASP A 30 15.74 -1.21 3.80
N ILE A 31 15.74 -1.50 5.09
CA ILE A 31 14.89 -2.57 5.65
C ILE A 31 13.43 -2.22 5.45
N VAL A 32 13.06 -0.97 5.71
CA VAL A 32 11.68 -0.51 5.57
C VAL A 32 11.25 -0.58 4.11
N CYS A 33 12.05 -0.09 3.18
CA CYS A 33 11.71 -0.12 1.76
C CYS A 33 11.55 -1.55 1.25
N ALA A 34 12.45 -2.46 1.65
CA ALA A 34 12.36 -3.86 1.26
C ALA A 34 11.09 -4.52 1.82
N SER A 35 10.74 -4.20 3.08
CA SER A 35 9.54 -4.73 3.71
C SER A 35 8.28 -4.22 3.02
N ILE A 36 8.22 -2.92 2.74
CA ILE A 36 7.09 -2.31 2.03
C ILE A 36 6.94 -2.94 0.66
N SER A 37 8.02 -3.07 -0.09
CA SER A 37 7.98 -3.65 -1.43
C SER A 37 7.47 -5.08 -1.40
N SER A 38 7.91 -5.87 -0.45
CA SER A 38 7.45 -7.26 -0.29
C SER A 38 5.95 -7.33 -0.02
N ILE A 39 5.47 -6.51 0.91
CA ILE A 39 4.04 -6.48 1.27
C ILE A 39 3.20 -6.05 0.06
N VAL A 40 3.61 -5.00 -0.61
CA VAL A 40 2.86 -4.41 -1.73
C VAL A 40 2.86 -5.36 -2.93
N ILE A 41 4.00 -5.89 -3.31
CA ILE A 41 4.11 -6.80 -4.45
C ILE A 41 3.29 -8.07 -4.21
N THR A 42 3.37 -8.63 -3.01
CA THR A 42 2.59 -9.81 -2.65
C THR A 42 1.09 -9.54 -2.81
N THR A 43 0.63 -8.40 -2.31
CA THR A 43 -0.79 -8.03 -2.39
C THR A 43 -1.24 -7.79 -3.82
N VAL A 44 -0.46 -7.02 -4.59
CA VAL A 44 -0.78 -6.73 -5.99
C VAL A 44 -0.87 -8.02 -6.79
N ASN A 45 0.11 -8.90 -6.63
CA ASN A 45 0.12 -10.16 -7.35
C ASN A 45 -1.08 -11.03 -6.98
N ALA A 46 -1.45 -11.09 -5.70
CA ALA A 46 -2.60 -11.86 -5.26
C ALA A 46 -3.90 -11.34 -5.86
N CYS A 47 -4.09 -10.02 -5.86
CA CYS A 47 -5.27 -9.39 -6.46
C CYS A 47 -5.36 -9.70 -7.95
N LEU A 48 -4.27 -9.57 -8.68
CA LEU A 48 -4.25 -9.81 -10.12
C LEU A 48 -4.46 -11.29 -10.47
N LYS A 49 -4.01 -12.19 -9.61
CA LYS A 49 -4.26 -13.63 -9.80
C LYS A 49 -5.71 -14.00 -9.56
N LEU A 50 -6.37 -13.31 -8.63
CA LEU A 50 -7.79 -13.52 -8.38
C LEU A 50 -8.65 -12.96 -9.52
N ASP A 51 -8.31 -11.76 -9.97
CA ASP A 51 -9.00 -11.09 -11.07
C ASP A 51 -8.06 -10.05 -11.66
N GLU A 52 -7.62 -10.25 -12.88
CA GLU A 52 -6.67 -9.35 -13.54
C GLU A 52 -7.22 -7.94 -13.76
N LYS A 53 -8.54 -7.77 -13.64
CA LYS A 53 -9.20 -6.47 -13.77
C LYS A 53 -9.58 -5.85 -12.42
N SER A 54 -9.16 -6.49 -11.32
CA SER A 54 -9.56 -6.04 -9.98
C SER A 54 -8.92 -4.72 -9.57
N ILE A 55 -7.67 -4.54 -9.93
CA ILE A 55 -6.92 -3.35 -9.55
C ILE A 55 -6.13 -2.81 -10.73
N LYS A 56 -5.80 -1.54 -10.65
CA LYS A 56 -4.82 -0.91 -11.51
C LYS A 56 -3.68 -0.45 -10.62
N HIS A 57 -2.46 -0.78 -10.99
CA HIS A 57 -1.31 -0.27 -10.26
C HIS A 57 -0.36 0.45 -11.22
N VAL A 58 0.16 1.56 -10.76
CA VAL A 58 1.10 2.38 -11.50
C VAL A 58 2.32 2.57 -10.63
N GLN A 59 3.48 2.29 -11.18
CA GLN A 59 4.75 2.50 -10.49
C GLN A 59 5.54 3.52 -11.28
N ASN A 60 5.78 4.66 -10.66
CA ASN A 60 6.52 5.76 -11.25
C ASN A 60 7.46 6.30 -10.17
N GLU A 61 7.20 7.48 -9.62
CA GLU A 61 7.95 8.00 -8.48
C GLU A 61 7.45 7.42 -7.15
N GLY A 62 6.48 6.58 -7.20
CA GLY A 62 5.87 5.88 -6.09
C GLY A 62 4.97 4.81 -6.66
N VAL A 63 4.15 4.22 -5.82
CA VAL A 63 3.18 3.21 -6.25
C VAL A 63 1.78 3.71 -5.95
N ILE A 64 0.92 3.66 -6.95
CA ILE A 64 -0.49 4.02 -6.80
C ILE A 64 -1.31 2.79 -7.18
N ILE A 65 -2.12 2.32 -6.26
CA ILE A 65 -3.02 1.18 -6.47
C ILE A 65 -4.44 1.71 -6.41
N THR A 66 -5.21 1.46 -7.47
CA THR A 66 -6.62 1.82 -7.53
C THR A 66 -7.44 0.54 -7.62
N VAL A 67 -8.43 0.40 -6.76
CA VAL A 67 -9.34 -0.75 -6.78
C VAL A 67 -10.43 -0.46 -7.81
N LEU A 68 -10.50 -1.27 -8.85
CA LEU A 68 -11.47 -1.11 -9.92
C LEU A 68 -12.72 -1.96 -9.71
N LYS A 69 -12.56 -3.15 -9.12
CA LYS A 69 -13.65 -4.07 -8.85
C LYS A 69 -13.52 -4.60 -7.42
N HIS A 70 -14.44 -4.19 -6.59
CA HIS A 70 -14.49 -4.67 -5.21
C HIS A 70 -15.06 -6.06 -5.13
N SER A 71 -14.50 -6.87 -4.26
CA SER A 71 -15.03 -8.16 -3.86
C SER A 71 -14.56 -8.41 -2.44
N LYS A 72 -15.13 -9.38 -1.78
CA LYS A 72 -14.71 -9.73 -0.43
C LYS A 72 -13.22 -10.09 -0.39
N GLU A 73 -12.75 -10.84 -1.39
CA GLU A 73 -11.36 -11.27 -1.48
C GLU A 73 -10.42 -10.10 -1.72
N ILE A 74 -10.74 -9.25 -2.69
CA ILE A 74 -9.90 -8.09 -3.01
C ILE A 74 -9.86 -7.11 -1.85
N ASP A 75 -11.01 -6.80 -1.26
CA ASP A 75 -11.08 -5.88 -0.13
C ASP A 75 -10.32 -6.43 1.08
N THR A 76 -10.40 -7.73 1.33
CA THR A 76 -9.63 -8.37 2.39
C THR A 76 -8.14 -8.23 2.18
N LEU A 77 -7.66 -8.47 0.95
CA LEU A 77 -6.24 -8.35 0.63
C LEU A 77 -5.75 -6.91 0.78
N ILE A 78 -6.51 -5.95 0.30
CA ILE A 78 -6.13 -4.54 0.41
C ILE A 78 -6.12 -4.08 1.88
N ASN A 79 -7.15 -4.44 2.65
CA ASN A 79 -7.19 -4.12 4.07
C ASN A 79 -6.02 -4.76 4.82
N ASN A 80 -5.70 -6.01 4.50
CA ASN A 80 -4.57 -6.71 5.11
C ASN A 80 -3.24 -6.01 4.80
N MET A 81 -3.08 -5.53 3.57
CA MET A 81 -1.90 -4.77 3.19
C MET A 81 -1.73 -3.53 4.07
N ILE A 82 -2.79 -2.77 4.25
CA ILE A 82 -2.76 -1.57 5.10
C ILE A 82 -2.48 -1.94 6.56
N ASP A 83 -3.05 -3.03 7.06
CA ASP A 83 -2.79 -3.50 8.41
C ASP A 83 -1.32 -3.86 8.61
N LEU A 84 -0.72 -4.56 7.65
CA LEU A 84 0.70 -4.92 7.70
C LEU A 84 1.60 -3.69 7.63
N LEU A 85 1.28 -2.75 6.75
CA LEU A 85 2.03 -1.50 6.66
C LEU A 85 1.90 -0.68 7.94
N THR A 86 0.74 -0.70 8.57
CA THR A 86 0.52 -0.02 9.84
C THR A 86 1.36 -0.65 10.96
N GLU A 87 1.42 -1.98 11.01
CA GLU A 87 2.29 -2.67 11.97
C GLU A 87 3.75 -2.31 11.76
N LEU A 88 4.19 -2.29 10.52
CA LEU A 88 5.56 -1.90 10.18
C LEU A 88 5.85 -0.47 10.63
N SER A 89 4.88 0.43 10.49
CA SER A 89 5.05 1.82 10.89
C SER A 89 5.24 2.00 12.39
N LYS A 90 4.72 1.09 13.20
CA LYS A 90 4.90 1.14 14.65
C LYS A 90 6.33 0.83 15.05
N ASP A 91 7.00 -0.04 14.30
CA ASP A 91 8.38 -0.43 14.55
C ASP A 91 9.37 0.57 13.96
N TYR A 92 8.97 1.30 12.92
CA TYR A 92 9.83 2.22 12.18
C TYR A 92 9.18 3.59 12.03
N LYS A 93 8.81 4.20 13.14
CA LYS A 93 8.05 5.47 13.18
C LYS A 93 8.72 6.63 12.46
N GLU A 94 10.03 6.62 12.38
CA GLU A 94 10.78 7.69 11.73
C GLU A 94 10.93 7.47 10.22
N ASN A 95 10.58 6.28 9.74
CA ASN A 95 10.82 5.89 8.36
C ASN A 95 9.54 5.75 7.53
N ILE A 96 8.41 5.54 8.19
CA ILE A 96 7.14 5.31 7.49
C ILE A 96 5.99 5.98 8.25
N LYS A 97 5.12 6.62 7.50
CA LYS A 97 3.92 7.26 8.05
C LYS A 97 2.70 6.78 7.27
N ILE A 98 1.69 6.35 8.01
CA ILE A 98 0.42 5.90 7.43
C ILE A 98 -0.63 6.99 7.66
N GLY A 99 -1.35 7.35 6.61
CA GLY A 99 -2.47 8.27 6.70
C GLY A 99 -3.66 7.74 5.94
N GLY A 100 -4.85 7.96 6.46
CA GLY A 100 -6.09 7.58 5.81
C GLY A 100 -7.04 8.75 5.68
N GLY A 101 -7.89 8.71 4.66
CA GLY A 101 -8.87 9.74 4.42
C GLY A 101 -10.03 9.22 3.61
N ASN A 102 -11.05 10.07 3.47
CA ASN A 102 -12.21 9.75 2.67
C ASN A 102 -12.05 10.34 1.27
N CYS A 103 -12.44 9.56 0.27
CA CYS A 103 -12.61 10.09 -1.07
C CYS A 103 -13.85 10.97 -1.09
N VAL A 104 -13.67 12.15 -1.60
CA VAL A 104 -14.78 13.09 -1.76
C VAL A 104 -15.30 13.02 -3.19
#